data_c9b5c5c9a2685f96656329a428d4cf02
#
_entry.id   c9b5c5c9a2685f96656329a428d4cf02
#
_cell.length_a   1.000
_cell.length_b   1.000
_cell.length_c   1.000
_cell.angle_alpha   90.00
_cell.angle_beta   90.00
_cell.angle_gamma   90.00
#
_symmetry.space_group_name_H-M   'P 1'
#
loop_
_entity.id
_entity.type
_entity.pdbx_description
1 polymer ?
#
loop_
_entity_poly.entity_id
_entity_poly.type
_entity_poly.pdbx_seq_one_letter_code
_entity_poly.pdbx_strand_id
1 'polypeptide(L)'
;MRWSMFAFFIAAAAAAPGAASAAGEKSPAEVTTAIYQIYAGPKGDYQTGNLDDKRVVVYLSKSLRAALKAMEARSKALNEPILDFDPVTDSQDPQVEKLAIAAEGDTAATATFFSGDVKHVVRYSFVREGDVWKVDDISGGAGDEKWDLRDIIKPGKK
;
A
#
# COMPACT_ATOMS: atom_id res chain seq x y z
N MET A 1 -28.57 -52.82 37.98
CA MET A 1 -28.19 -52.53 36.61
C MET A 1 -28.62 -51.08 36.27
N ARG A 2 -27.64 -50.14 36.24
CA ARG A 2 -27.91 -48.73 35.94
C ARG A 2 -27.15 -48.43 34.65
N TRP A 3 -27.85 -48.15 33.56
CA TRP A 3 -27.25 -47.69 32.31
C TRP A 3 -27.14 -46.18 32.33
N SER A 4 -25.94 -45.68 32.24
CA SER A 4 -25.65 -44.25 32.01
C SER A 4 -25.58 -44.00 30.51
N MET A 5 -26.48 -43.14 30.01
CA MET A 5 -26.44 -42.61 28.68
C MET A 5 -25.44 -41.44 28.65
N PHE A 6 -24.36 -41.56 27.90
CA PHE A 6 -23.48 -40.44 27.53
C PHE A 6 -24.08 -39.74 26.32
N ALA A 7 -24.48 -38.49 26.51
CA ALA A 7 -24.87 -37.60 25.42
C ALA A 7 -23.63 -36.96 24.80
N PHE A 8 -23.35 -37.24 23.54
CA PHE A 8 -22.32 -36.57 22.73
C PHE A 8 -22.89 -35.22 22.23
N PHE A 9 -22.34 -34.12 22.73
CA PHE A 9 -22.56 -32.81 22.15
C PHE A 9 -21.61 -32.62 20.97
N ILE A 10 -22.15 -32.62 19.74
CA ILE A 10 -21.41 -32.21 18.55
C ILE A 10 -21.50 -30.69 18.46
N ALA A 11 -20.37 -30.01 18.73
CA ALA A 11 -20.25 -28.59 18.47
C ALA A 11 -20.04 -28.37 16.97
N ALA A 12 -21.05 -27.84 16.28
CA ALA A 12 -20.92 -27.37 14.91
C ALA A 12 -20.13 -26.06 14.90
N ALA A 13 -18.90 -26.09 14.41
CA ALA A 13 -18.14 -24.92 14.09
C ALA A 13 -18.74 -24.26 12.84
N ALA A 14 -19.41 -23.11 13.02
CA ALA A 14 -19.85 -22.28 11.92
C ALA A 14 -18.62 -21.61 11.29
N ALA A 15 -18.19 -22.11 10.13
CA ALA A 15 -17.24 -21.41 9.28
C ALA A 15 -17.92 -20.13 8.74
N ALA A 16 -17.41 -18.97 9.10
CA ALA A 16 -17.82 -17.72 8.47
C ALA A 16 -17.48 -17.78 6.97
N PRO A 17 -18.41 -17.41 6.07
CA PRO A 17 -18.08 -17.31 4.66
C PRO A 17 -17.07 -16.18 4.47
N GLY A 18 -15.83 -16.53 4.12
CA GLY A 18 -14.89 -15.58 3.56
C GLY A 18 -15.53 -14.94 2.33
N ALA A 19 -15.60 -13.61 2.29
CA ALA A 19 -16.09 -12.88 1.13
C ALA A 19 -15.26 -13.29 -0.09
N ALA A 20 -15.85 -14.08 -0.98
CA ALA A 20 -15.26 -14.39 -2.26
C ALA A 20 -15.18 -13.10 -3.05
N SER A 21 -13.96 -12.60 -3.28
CA SER A 21 -13.72 -11.52 -4.23
C SER A 21 -14.25 -11.97 -5.59
N ALA A 22 -15.11 -11.15 -6.19
CA ALA A 22 -15.63 -11.43 -7.53
C ALA A 22 -14.44 -11.56 -8.50
N ALA A 23 -14.43 -12.62 -9.31
CA ALA A 23 -13.36 -12.90 -10.26
C ALA A 23 -13.18 -11.69 -11.19
N GLY A 24 -12.10 -10.94 -11.03
CA GLY A 24 -11.73 -9.80 -11.88
C GLY A 24 -11.26 -8.54 -11.16
N GLU A 25 -11.58 -8.36 -9.88
CA GLU A 25 -11.20 -7.16 -9.13
C GLU A 25 -10.00 -7.44 -8.22
N LYS A 26 -8.93 -6.65 -8.42
CA LYS A 26 -7.76 -6.74 -7.54
C LYS A 26 -8.07 -6.19 -6.16
N SER A 27 -7.76 -6.95 -5.11
CA SER A 27 -7.78 -6.48 -3.72
C SER A 27 -6.69 -5.42 -3.46
N PRO A 28 -6.76 -4.67 -2.35
CA PRO A 28 -5.69 -3.75 -1.93
C PRO A 28 -4.30 -4.37 -1.93
N ALA A 29 -4.15 -5.60 -1.42
CA ALA A 29 -2.87 -6.30 -1.40
C ALA A 29 -2.37 -6.66 -2.81
N GLU A 30 -3.26 -7.07 -3.73
CA GLU A 30 -2.89 -7.36 -5.12
C GLU A 30 -2.54 -6.10 -5.90
N VAL A 31 -3.20 -4.97 -5.64
CA VAL A 31 -2.82 -3.67 -6.21
C VAL A 31 -1.43 -3.27 -5.70
N THR A 32 -1.16 -3.38 -4.40
CA THR A 32 0.15 -3.09 -3.82
C THR A 32 1.22 -3.99 -4.44
N THR A 33 0.95 -5.30 -4.56
CA THR A 33 1.86 -6.25 -5.24
C THR A 33 2.16 -5.82 -6.67
N ALA A 34 1.15 -5.39 -7.43
CA ALA A 34 1.34 -4.94 -8.81
C ALA A 34 2.24 -3.69 -8.90
N ILE A 35 2.12 -2.76 -7.95
CA ILE A 35 2.99 -1.57 -7.87
C ILE A 35 4.45 -2.01 -7.63
N TYR A 36 4.72 -2.86 -6.64
CA TYR A 36 6.08 -3.35 -6.38
C TYR A 36 6.67 -4.15 -7.54
N GLN A 37 5.86 -4.90 -8.29
CA GLN A 37 6.31 -5.59 -9.51
C GLN A 37 6.76 -4.60 -10.60
N ILE A 38 6.09 -3.45 -10.73
CA ILE A 38 6.50 -2.39 -11.66
C ILE A 38 7.83 -1.79 -11.22
N TYR A 39 7.97 -1.51 -9.92
CA TYR A 39 9.20 -0.95 -9.33
C TYR A 39 10.38 -1.90 -9.44
N ALA A 40 10.17 -3.20 -9.22
CA ALA A 40 11.19 -4.21 -9.37
C ALA A 40 11.79 -4.23 -10.79
N GLY A 41 10.95 -3.99 -11.80
CA GLY A 41 11.37 -4.03 -13.18
C GLY A 41 11.94 -5.40 -13.61
N PRO A 42 12.52 -5.47 -14.80
CA PRO A 42 13.02 -6.74 -15.35
C PRO A 42 14.24 -7.31 -14.60
N LYS A 43 14.95 -6.49 -13.84
CA LYS A 43 16.14 -6.89 -13.09
C LYS A 43 15.85 -7.24 -11.63
N GLY A 44 14.68 -6.89 -11.11
CA GLY A 44 14.36 -7.04 -9.70
C GLY A 44 15.14 -6.11 -8.77
N ASP A 45 15.67 -5.00 -9.30
CA ASP A 45 16.56 -4.07 -8.58
C ASP A 45 15.84 -2.85 -8.00
N TYR A 46 14.55 -2.73 -8.25
CA TYR A 46 13.67 -1.63 -7.78
C TYR A 46 14.10 -0.23 -8.23
N GLN A 47 14.92 -0.12 -9.28
CA GLN A 47 15.40 1.14 -9.85
C GLN A 47 14.54 1.65 -11.00
N THR A 48 13.48 0.92 -11.37
CA THR A 48 12.75 1.16 -12.63
C THR A 48 11.48 1.99 -12.45
N GLY A 49 10.86 1.96 -11.26
CA GLY A 49 9.58 2.59 -10.99
C GLY A 49 9.72 3.95 -10.28
N ASN A 50 8.70 4.77 -10.45
CA ASN A 50 8.43 5.96 -9.63
C ASN A 50 6.91 6.21 -9.63
N LEU A 51 6.42 7.12 -8.78
CA LEU A 51 4.98 7.42 -8.69
C LEU A 51 4.41 8.04 -9.97
N ASP A 52 5.23 8.64 -10.83
CA ASP A 52 4.83 9.25 -12.11
C ASP A 52 4.84 8.25 -13.27
N ASP A 53 5.33 7.02 -13.06
CA ASP A 53 5.28 5.98 -14.06
C ASP A 53 3.82 5.71 -14.46
N LYS A 54 3.52 5.78 -15.75
CA LYS A 54 2.16 5.57 -16.27
C LYS A 54 1.54 4.24 -15.84
N ARG A 55 2.39 3.21 -15.61
CA ARG A 55 1.96 1.90 -15.12
C ARG A 55 1.57 1.93 -13.65
N VAL A 56 2.16 2.83 -12.83
CA VAL A 56 1.85 3.04 -11.42
C VAL A 56 0.65 3.98 -11.27
N VAL A 57 0.63 5.08 -12.00
CA VAL A 57 -0.42 6.12 -11.96
C VAL A 57 -1.83 5.56 -12.13
N VAL A 58 -2.00 4.47 -12.89
CA VAL A 58 -3.32 3.83 -13.07
C VAL A 58 -3.88 3.21 -11.78
N TYR A 59 -3.03 2.93 -10.79
CA TYR A 59 -3.43 2.42 -9.47
C TYR A 59 -3.73 3.52 -8.46
N LEU A 60 -3.33 4.78 -8.71
CA LEU A 60 -3.58 5.90 -7.82
C LEU A 60 -5.00 6.46 -8.02
N SER A 61 -5.61 6.95 -6.94
CA SER A 61 -6.91 7.64 -7.00
C SER A 61 -6.82 8.93 -7.80
N LYS A 62 -7.94 9.38 -8.35
CA LYS A 62 -8.03 10.69 -9.00
C LYS A 62 -7.61 11.82 -8.07
N SER A 63 -8.00 11.71 -6.78
CA SER A 63 -7.67 12.67 -5.74
C SER A 63 -6.17 12.71 -5.48
N LEU A 64 -5.51 11.56 -5.29
CA LEU A 64 -4.06 11.51 -5.04
C LEU A 64 -3.27 12.02 -6.26
N ARG A 65 -3.64 11.63 -7.47
CA ARG A 65 -3.00 12.12 -8.70
C ARG A 65 -3.11 13.64 -8.84
N ALA A 66 -4.27 14.21 -8.52
CA ALA A 66 -4.46 15.66 -8.55
C ALA A 66 -3.58 16.38 -7.52
N ALA A 67 -3.45 15.82 -6.31
CA ALA A 67 -2.59 16.36 -5.25
C ALA A 67 -1.11 16.29 -5.63
N LEU A 68 -0.63 15.17 -6.18
CA LEU A 68 0.74 15.01 -6.67
C LEU A 68 1.07 16.01 -7.79
N LYS A 69 0.16 16.17 -8.76
CA LYS A 69 0.34 17.17 -9.84
C LYS A 69 0.40 18.61 -9.29
N ALA A 70 -0.42 18.94 -8.30
CA ALA A 70 -0.40 20.25 -7.65
C ALA A 70 0.90 20.46 -6.85
N MET A 71 1.40 19.42 -6.17
CA MET A 71 2.69 19.44 -5.49
C MET A 71 3.84 19.66 -6.48
N GLU A 72 3.87 18.94 -7.61
CA GLU A 72 4.89 19.12 -8.64
C GLU A 72 4.93 20.56 -9.19
N ALA A 73 3.76 21.15 -9.45
CA ALA A 73 3.67 22.53 -9.89
C ALA A 73 4.24 23.52 -8.84
N ARG A 74 4.01 23.25 -7.55
CA ARG A 74 4.59 24.05 -6.46
C ARG A 74 6.10 23.87 -6.35
N SER A 75 6.61 22.63 -6.42
CA SER A 75 8.05 22.34 -6.43
C SER A 75 8.77 23.11 -7.54
N LYS A 76 8.20 23.11 -8.75
CA LYS A 76 8.74 23.89 -9.87
C LYS A 76 8.72 25.41 -9.61
N ALA A 77 7.64 25.92 -9.03
CA ALA A 77 7.54 27.34 -8.71
C ALA A 77 8.51 27.80 -7.62
N LEU A 78 8.82 26.92 -6.66
CA LEU A 78 9.77 27.16 -5.57
C LEU A 78 11.23 26.88 -5.98
N ASN A 79 11.43 26.18 -7.11
CA ASN A 79 12.72 25.61 -7.52
C ASN A 79 13.33 24.71 -6.41
N GLU A 80 12.48 23.98 -5.71
CA GLU A 80 12.83 23.12 -4.57
C GLU A 80 11.92 21.89 -4.52
N PRO A 81 12.44 20.68 -4.31
CA PRO A 81 11.63 19.49 -4.16
C PRO A 81 10.80 19.57 -2.85
N ILE A 82 9.49 19.34 -2.94
CA ILE A 82 8.62 19.17 -1.77
C ILE A 82 8.67 17.74 -1.26
N LEU A 83 8.83 16.78 -2.17
CA LEU A 83 9.02 15.36 -1.88
C LEU A 83 10.40 14.97 -2.44
N ASP A 84 11.31 14.56 -1.57
CA ASP A 84 12.70 14.28 -1.89
C ASP A 84 13.07 12.78 -1.77
N PHE A 85 12.09 11.91 -1.55
CA PHE A 85 12.24 10.46 -1.52
C PHE A 85 11.09 9.77 -2.26
N ASP A 86 11.25 8.49 -2.59
CA ASP A 86 10.18 7.70 -3.18
C ASP A 86 9.34 7.02 -2.09
N PRO A 87 8.02 7.32 -2.00
CA PRO A 87 7.16 6.77 -0.96
C PRO A 87 6.92 5.25 -1.05
N VAL A 88 7.14 4.63 -2.19
CA VAL A 88 6.96 3.17 -2.36
C VAL A 88 8.13 2.41 -1.75
N THR A 89 9.33 2.95 -1.89
CA THR A 89 10.56 2.32 -1.38
C THR A 89 11.07 2.97 -0.09
N ASP A 90 10.37 4.01 0.39
CA ASP A 90 10.73 4.75 1.61
C ASP A 90 12.20 5.21 1.60
N SER A 91 12.71 5.61 0.43
CA SER A 91 14.14 5.89 0.23
C SER A 91 14.39 6.72 -1.03
N GLN A 92 15.53 7.41 -1.06
CA GLN A 92 16.11 8.01 -2.26
C GLN A 92 16.92 6.99 -3.09
N ASP A 93 17.50 6.01 -2.41
CA ASP A 93 18.26 4.89 -3.02
C ASP A 93 17.53 3.58 -2.77
N PRO A 94 16.66 3.14 -3.68
CA PRO A 94 15.82 1.97 -3.47
C PRO A 94 16.62 0.69 -3.25
N GLN A 95 16.40 0.05 -2.10
CA GLN A 95 16.87 -1.29 -1.79
C GLN A 95 15.70 -2.03 -1.13
N VAL A 96 15.17 -3.03 -1.82
CA VAL A 96 14.01 -3.79 -1.36
C VAL A 96 14.35 -5.27 -1.30
N GLU A 97 14.52 -5.79 -0.09
CA GLU A 97 14.82 -7.19 0.16
C GLU A 97 13.73 -7.82 1.01
N LYS A 98 13.46 -9.10 0.79
CA LYS A 98 12.51 -9.89 1.58
C LYS A 98 11.11 -9.24 1.64
N LEU A 99 10.65 -8.68 0.52
CA LEU A 99 9.34 -8.02 0.42
C LEU A 99 8.22 -8.98 0.83
N ALA A 100 7.38 -8.53 1.74
CA ALA A 100 6.13 -9.18 2.13
C ALA A 100 4.98 -8.17 2.08
N ILE A 101 3.88 -8.54 1.43
CA ILE A 101 2.69 -7.70 1.32
C ILE A 101 1.54 -8.40 2.02
N ALA A 102 0.85 -7.68 2.89
CA ALA A 102 -0.29 -8.17 3.65
C ALA A 102 -1.48 -7.22 3.54
N ALA A 103 -2.69 -7.76 3.49
CA ALA A 103 -3.90 -6.98 3.63
C ALA A 103 -4.02 -6.47 5.08
N GLU A 104 -4.52 -5.25 5.25
CA GLU A 104 -4.84 -4.64 6.53
C GLU A 104 -6.31 -4.21 6.52
N GLY A 105 -7.18 -5.12 6.94
CA GLY A 105 -8.62 -4.97 6.74
C GLY A 105 -8.99 -4.94 5.26
N ASP A 106 -10.11 -4.28 4.94
CA ASP A 106 -10.68 -4.26 3.58
C ASP A 106 -10.15 -3.11 2.72
N THR A 107 -9.59 -2.07 3.32
CA THR A 107 -9.26 -0.80 2.66
C THR A 107 -7.79 -0.39 2.77
N ALA A 108 -6.94 -1.29 3.23
CA ALA A 108 -5.51 -1.03 3.35
C ALA A 108 -4.66 -2.27 3.06
N ALA A 109 -3.41 -2.04 2.74
CA ALA A 109 -2.37 -3.07 2.64
C ALA A 109 -1.05 -2.52 3.17
N THR A 110 -0.23 -3.41 3.68
CA THR A 110 1.10 -3.08 4.21
C THR A 110 2.16 -3.85 3.45
N ALA A 111 3.17 -3.15 2.98
CA ALA A 111 4.40 -3.73 2.45
C ALA A 111 5.49 -3.65 3.52
N THR A 112 6.13 -4.76 3.80
CA THR A 112 7.27 -4.85 4.71
C THR A 112 8.46 -5.37 3.94
N PHE A 113 9.59 -4.70 4.04
CA PHE A 113 10.83 -5.10 3.39
C PHE A 113 12.05 -4.64 4.20
N PHE A 114 13.23 -5.02 3.75
CA PHE A 114 14.49 -4.61 4.35
C PHE A 114 15.33 -3.84 3.32
N SER A 115 16.05 -2.81 3.81
CA SER A 115 17.15 -2.14 3.12
C SER A 115 18.40 -2.38 3.97
N GLY A 116 19.22 -3.35 3.59
CA GLY A 116 20.26 -3.90 4.48
C GLY A 116 19.62 -4.45 5.77
N ASP A 117 20.04 -3.94 6.93
CA ASP A 117 19.50 -4.36 8.23
C ASP A 117 18.29 -3.52 8.70
N VAL A 118 17.91 -2.49 7.96
CA VAL A 118 16.80 -1.60 8.31
C VAL A 118 15.48 -2.17 7.78
N LYS A 119 14.53 -2.37 8.69
CA LYS A 119 13.16 -2.79 8.33
C LYS A 119 12.32 -1.58 7.98
N HIS A 120 11.73 -1.59 6.79
CA HIS A 120 10.75 -0.62 6.33
C HIS A 120 9.34 -1.21 6.39
N VAL A 121 8.38 -0.35 6.72
CA VAL A 121 6.95 -0.68 6.73
C VAL A 121 6.22 0.46 6.02
N VAL A 122 5.70 0.19 4.84
CA VAL A 122 4.94 1.15 4.04
C VAL A 122 3.49 0.71 3.97
N ARG A 123 2.58 1.57 4.40
CA ARG A 123 1.15 1.34 4.44
C ARG A 123 0.46 2.08 3.30
N TYR A 124 -0.40 1.40 2.60
CA TYR A 124 -1.24 1.92 1.52
C TYR A 124 -2.68 1.98 1.98
N SER A 125 -3.30 3.14 1.86
CA SER A 125 -4.73 3.34 2.09
C SER A 125 -5.47 3.44 0.76
N PHE A 126 -6.63 2.81 0.67
CA PHE A 126 -7.37 2.66 -0.57
C PHE A 126 -8.76 3.26 -0.49
N VAL A 127 -9.22 3.76 -1.64
CA VAL A 127 -10.62 4.14 -1.87
C VAL A 127 -11.17 3.40 -3.08
N ARG A 128 -12.48 3.28 -3.15
CA ARG A 128 -13.15 2.74 -4.33
C ARG A 128 -13.43 3.84 -5.34
N GLU A 129 -13.05 3.60 -6.60
CA GLU A 129 -13.48 4.40 -7.74
C GLU A 129 -14.24 3.48 -8.70
N GLY A 130 -15.57 3.49 -8.61
CA GLY A 130 -16.43 2.46 -9.22
C GLY A 130 -16.18 1.10 -8.56
N ASP A 131 -15.87 0.11 -9.36
CA ASP A 131 -15.63 -1.27 -8.88
C ASP A 131 -14.15 -1.57 -8.63
N VAL A 132 -13.25 -0.59 -8.71
CA VAL A 132 -11.81 -0.80 -8.56
C VAL A 132 -11.23 -0.10 -7.33
N TRP A 133 -10.28 -0.75 -6.67
CA TRP A 133 -9.49 -0.17 -5.60
C TRP A 133 -8.38 0.72 -6.15
N LYS A 134 -8.25 1.91 -5.56
CA LYS A 134 -7.22 2.89 -5.90
C LYS A 134 -6.49 3.33 -4.64
N VAL A 135 -5.17 3.43 -4.72
CA VAL A 135 -4.35 4.00 -3.65
C VAL A 135 -4.71 5.48 -3.49
N ASP A 136 -5.15 5.86 -2.31
CA ASP A 136 -5.48 7.26 -1.99
C ASP A 136 -4.46 7.91 -1.09
N ASP A 137 -3.68 7.11 -0.36
CA ASP A 137 -2.58 7.58 0.46
C ASP A 137 -1.52 6.52 0.67
N ILE A 138 -0.29 6.96 0.97
CA ILE A 138 0.85 6.11 1.32
C ILE A 138 1.48 6.72 2.57
N SER A 139 1.83 5.90 3.54
CA SER A 139 2.50 6.34 4.75
C SER A 139 3.57 5.34 5.18
N GLY A 140 4.57 5.80 5.92
CA GLY A 140 5.68 4.95 6.34
C GLY A 140 6.49 5.57 7.47
N GLY A 141 7.76 5.12 7.55
CA GLY A 141 8.68 5.54 8.60
C GLY A 141 8.40 4.90 9.96
N ALA A 142 9.27 5.18 10.93
CA ALA A 142 9.18 4.64 12.29
C ALA A 142 9.48 5.73 13.34
N GLY A 143 8.89 5.62 14.53
CA GLY A 143 9.15 6.55 15.63
C GLY A 143 8.81 7.99 15.24
N ASP A 144 9.80 8.88 15.37
CA ASP A 144 9.67 10.31 15.05
C ASP A 144 9.86 10.61 13.55
N GLU A 145 10.29 9.62 12.76
CA GLU A 145 10.47 9.73 11.30
C GLU A 145 9.23 9.27 10.51
N LYS A 146 8.09 9.13 11.18
CA LYS A 146 6.83 8.79 10.50
C LYS A 146 6.41 9.88 9.54
N TRP A 147 5.97 9.45 8.36
CA TRP A 147 5.48 10.33 7.32
C TRP A 147 4.16 9.82 6.74
N ASP A 148 3.42 10.76 6.17
CA ASP A 148 2.18 10.53 5.44
C ASP A 148 2.25 11.38 4.17
N LEU A 149 2.06 10.75 3.00
CA LEU A 149 2.25 11.41 1.72
C LEU A 149 1.27 12.57 1.55
N ARG A 150 0.01 12.40 1.96
CA ARG A 150 -0.99 13.47 1.89
C ARG A 150 -0.60 14.68 2.73
N ASP A 151 0.01 14.43 3.89
CA ASP A 151 0.48 15.50 4.77
C ASP A 151 1.68 16.25 4.19
N ILE A 152 2.62 15.55 3.55
CA ILE A 152 3.77 16.16 2.89
C ILE A 152 3.32 17.02 1.70
N ILE A 153 2.46 16.46 0.84
CA ILE A 153 2.11 17.11 -0.43
C ILE A 153 0.98 18.14 -0.32
N LYS A 154 0.35 18.29 0.84
CA LYS A 154 -0.68 19.33 1.01
C LYS A 154 -0.10 20.74 0.88
N PRO A 155 -0.88 21.72 0.40
CA PRO A 155 -0.45 23.11 0.43
C PRO A 155 -0.16 23.54 1.87
N GLY A 156 1.00 24.15 2.13
CA GLY A 156 1.28 24.78 3.41
C GLY A 156 0.19 25.80 3.76
N LYS A 157 -0.20 25.90 5.02
CA LYS A 157 -1.03 27.03 5.48
C LYS A 157 -0.21 28.28 5.26
N LYS A 158 -0.76 29.19 4.44
CA LYS A 158 -0.20 30.57 4.31
C LYS A 158 -0.35 31.30 5.63
#